data_9e12149fbec163ef9d432c9f142b792a
#
_entry.id   9e12149fbec163ef9d432c9f142b792a
#
_cell.length_a   1.000
_cell.length_b   1.000
_cell.length_c   1.000
_cell.angle_alpha   90.00
_cell.angle_beta   90.00
_cell.angle_gamma   90.00
#
_symmetry.space_group_name_H-M   'P 1'
#
loop_
_entity.id
_entity.type
_entity.pdbx_description
1 polymer ?
#
loop_
_entity_poly.entity_id
_entity_poly.type
_entity_poly.pdbx_seq_one_letter_code
_entity_poly.pdbx_strand_id
1 'polypeptide(L)'
;FEKLHAELTAQIDQGADPEDREEYTAENVFFVPPSARWSFLQSSATQTTIGKIVDDAMDAIEAENAQLKGILPKVYAKQNLDPTSLGELINLIGNIDFGDTQERSADVLGHVFEYFLGQFALAEGQKGGQFYTPRSVVELLVEMLEPYKGRVFDPCCGSGGMFVQSEKFVTERQGRID
;
A
#
# COMPACT_ATOMS: atom_id res chain seq x y z
N PHE A 1 6.06 -1.21 -8.79
CA PHE A 1 7.42 -0.81 -9.19
C PHE A 1 8.37 -2.01 -9.19
N GLU A 2 8.69 -2.63 -8.05
CA GLU A 2 9.72 -3.68 -7.89
C GLU A 2 9.63 -4.80 -8.94
N LYS A 3 8.41 -5.25 -9.25
CA LYS A 3 8.19 -6.30 -10.25
C LYS A 3 8.59 -5.83 -11.65
N LEU A 4 8.06 -4.67 -12.09
CA LEU A 4 8.38 -4.12 -13.41
C LEU A 4 9.87 -3.82 -13.52
N HIS A 5 10.48 -3.28 -12.47
CA HIS A 5 11.92 -3.02 -12.42
C HIS A 5 12.75 -4.31 -12.58
N ALA A 6 12.34 -5.40 -11.95
CA ALA A 6 13.00 -6.70 -12.11
C ALA A 6 12.83 -7.27 -13.52
N GLU A 7 11.64 -7.12 -14.12
CA GLU A 7 11.36 -7.53 -15.51
C GLU A 7 12.22 -6.75 -16.51
N LEU A 8 12.29 -5.41 -16.38
CA LEU A 8 13.13 -4.57 -17.22
C LEU A 8 14.62 -4.90 -17.03
N THR A 9 15.05 -5.13 -15.79
CA THR A 9 16.42 -5.54 -15.47
C THR A 9 16.79 -6.85 -16.17
N ALA A 10 15.88 -7.82 -16.22
CA ALA A 10 16.09 -9.09 -16.92
C ALA A 10 16.14 -8.95 -18.46
N GLN A 11 15.67 -7.82 -18.98
CA GLN A 11 15.62 -7.54 -20.42
C GLN A 11 16.65 -6.49 -20.89
N ILE A 12 17.62 -6.12 -20.07
CA ILE A 12 18.68 -5.16 -20.40
C ILE A 12 19.41 -5.58 -21.71
N ASP A 13 19.70 -6.86 -21.86
CA ASP A 13 20.35 -7.39 -23.07
C ASP A 13 19.49 -7.25 -24.36
N GLN A 14 18.18 -7.00 -24.19
CA GLN A 14 17.21 -6.75 -25.25
C GLN A 14 16.96 -5.28 -25.49
N GLY A 15 17.67 -4.39 -24.78
CA GLY A 15 17.60 -2.93 -24.90
C GLY A 15 16.64 -2.23 -23.96
N ALA A 16 16.09 -2.93 -22.98
CA ALA A 16 15.28 -2.30 -21.92
C ALA A 16 16.18 -1.48 -20.97
N ASP A 17 15.69 -0.34 -20.52
CA ASP A 17 16.35 0.49 -19.50
C ASP A 17 15.50 0.53 -18.22
N PRO A 18 15.91 -0.17 -17.14
CA PRO A 18 15.17 -0.17 -15.87
C PRO A 18 15.16 1.20 -15.15
N GLU A 19 15.92 2.19 -15.64
CA GLU A 19 15.90 3.56 -15.11
C GLU A 19 15.08 4.52 -16.01
N ASP A 20 14.55 4.06 -17.12
CA ASP A 20 13.69 4.87 -17.98
C ASP A 20 12.29 5.01 -17.39
N ARG A 21 11.90 6.25 -17.07
CA ARG A 21 10.58 6.60 -16.50
C ARG A 21 9.42 6.32 -17.44
N GLU A 22 9.65 6.39 -18.76
CA GLU A 22 8.60 6.20 -19.75
C GLU A 22 8.06 4.77 -19.72
N GLU A 23 8.93 3.78 -19.45
CA GLU A 23 8.54 2.39 -19.29
C GLU A 23 7.53 2.20 -18.12
N TYR A 24 7.75 2.89 -17.00
CA TYR A 24 6.82 2.83 -15.85
C TYR A 24 5.52 3.59 -16.12
N THR A 25 5.61 4.73 -16.78
CA THR A 25 4.43 5.53 -17.11
C THR A 25 3.51 4.80 -18.09
N ALA A 26 4.07 4.08 -19.06
CA ALA A 26 3.31 3.27 -20.03
C ALA A 26 2.46 2.18 -19.33
N GLU A 27 2.97 1.61 -18.25
CA GLU A 27 2.30 0.57 -17.46
C GLU A 27 1.48 1.15 -16.27
N ASN A 28 1.28 2.47 -16.20
CA ASN A 28 0.62 3.16 -15.07
C ASN A 28 1.26 2.85 -13.71
N VAL A 29 2.57 2.67 -13.67
CA VAL A 29 3.35 2.42 -12.46
C VAL A 29 4.12 3.69 -12.10
N PHE A 30 4.09 4.08 -10.83
CA PHE A 30 4.90 5.18 -10.34
C PHE A 30 6.39 4.81 -10.33
N PHE A 31 7.22 5.72 -10.85
CA PHE A 31 8.66 5.54 -10.81
C PHE A 31 9.20 5.77 -9.39
N VAL A 32 10.05 4.86 -8.92
CA VAL A 32 10.70 4.96 -7.61
C VAL A 32 12.20 5.12 -7.82
N PRO A 33 12.76 6.31 -7.54
CA PRO A 33 14.18 6.55 -7.71
C PRO A 33 15.02 5.73 -6.72
N PRO A 34 16.31 5.45 -7.03
CA PRO A 34 17.17 4.61 -6.20
C PRO A 34 17.21 4.98 -4.71
N SER A 35 17.17 6.28 -4.40
CA SER A 35 17.17 6.80 -3.02
C SER A 35 15.86 6.54 -2.25
N ALA A 36 14.80 6.10 -2.92
CA ALA A 36 13.51 5.82 -2.34
C ALA A 36 13.10 4.34 -2.43
N ARG A 37 13.94 3.48 -3.01
CA ARG A 37 13.66 2.04 -3.12
C ARG A 37 13.69 1.36 -1.77
N TRP A 38 12.86 0.34 -1.64
CA TRP A 38 12.73 -0.40 -0.39
C TRP A 38 14.06 -0.99 0.10
N SER A 39 14.88 -1.51 -0.81
CA SER A 39 16.21 -2.03 -0.51
C SER A 39 17.14 -0.98 0.11
N PHE A 40 17.05 0.28 -0.35
CA PHE A 40 17.80 1.39 0.23
C PHE A 40 17.29 1.74 1.63
N LEU A 41 15.97 1.84 1.82
CA LEU A 41 15.37 2.10 3.13
C LEU A 41 15.72 1.00 4.14
N GLN A 42 15.63 -0.26 3.73
CA GLN A 42 15.96 -1.41 4.55
C GLN A 42 17.45 -1.43 4.95
N SER A 43 18.35 -1.14 4.01
CA SER A 43 19.79 -1.03 4.32
C SER A 43 20.10 0.12 5.27
N SER A 44 19.26 1.14 5.33
CA SER A 44 19.37 2.33 6.18
C SER A 44 18.62 2.22 7.50
N ALA A 45 17.90 1.12 7.74
CA ALA A 45 16.95 0.96 8.86
C ALA A 45 17.58 1.13 10.25
N THR A 46 18.88 0.85 10.39
CA THR A 46 19.61 0.99 11.68
C THR A 46 20.14 2.41 11.95
N GLN A 47 19.98 3.33 11.00
CA GLN A 47 20.48 4.69 11.17
C GLN A 47 19.58 5.51 12.08
N THR A 48 20.15 6.33 12.93
CA THR A 48 19.41 7.26 13.82
C THR A 48 18.63 8.32 13.05
N THR A 49 18.96 8.53 11.77
CA THR A 49 18.31 9.46 10.85
C THR A 49 17.24 8.80 9.98
N ILE A 50 16.83 7.56 10.27
CA ILE A 50 15.91 6.79 9.42
C ILE A 50 14.60 7.53 9.15
N GLY A 51 14.05 8.27 10.10
CA GLY A 51 12.84 9.08 9.89
C GLY A 51 13.04 10.13 8.80
N LYS A 52 14.21 10.82 8.79
CA LYS A 52 14.54 11.77 7.73
C LYS A 52 14.73 11.07 6.38
N ILE A 53 15.37 9.92 6.36
CA ILE A 53 15.59 9.13 5.14
C ILE A 53 14.23 8.73 4.52
N VAL A 54 13.25 8.34 5.34
CA VAL A 54 11.89 8.03 4.87
C VAL A 54 11.20 9.28 4.29
N ASP A 55 11.28 10.43 4.98
CA ASP A 55 10.71 11.69 4.48
C ASP A 55 11.38 12.13 3.17
N ASP A 56 12.71 12.04 3.06
CA ASP A 56 13.47 12.35 1.85
C ASP A 56 13.11 11.39 0.70
N ALA A 57 12.83 10.13 0.98
CA ALA A 57 12.36 9.15 0.00
C ALA A 57 10.97 9.51 -0.54
N MET A 58 10.04 9.95 0.32
CA MET A 58 8.72 10.44 -0.10
C MET A 58 8.83 11.68 -0.99
N ASP A 59 9.73 12.62 -0.64
CA ASP A 59 10.02 13.79 -1.49
C ASP A 59 10.58 13.37 -2.85
N ALA A 60 11.48 12.42 -2.90
CA ALA A 60 12.06 11.91 -4.14
C ALA A 60 11.00 11.23 -5.03
N ILE A 61 10.08 10.44 -4.47
CA ILE A 61 8.97 9.84 -5.22
C ILE A 61 8.05 10.92 -5.79
N GLU A 62 7.69 11.94 -5.00
CA GLU A 62 6.85 13.05 -5.46
C GLU A 62 7.50 13.87 -6.58
N ALA A 63 8.83 14.08 -6.50
CA ALA A 63 9.57 14.82 -7.52
C ALA A 63 9.54 14.11 -8.88
N GLU A 64 9.53 12.78 -8.88
CA GLU A 64 9.49 11.96 -10.09
C GLU A 64 8.07 11.75 -10.62
N ASN A 65 7.03 11.91 -9.79
CA ASN A 65 5.65 11.60 -10.13
C ASN A 65 4.74 12.79 -9.86
N ALA A 66 4.48 13.61 -10.86
CA ALA A 66 3.68 14.84 -10.71
C ALA A 66 2.29 14.61 -10.08
N GLN A 67 1.71 13.43 -10.29
CA GLN A 67 0.40 13.04 -9.74
C GLN A 67 0.43 12.86 -8.22
N LEU A 68 1.59 12.58 -7.61
CA LEU A 68 1.76 12.38 -6.18
C LEU A 68 2.16 13.64 -5.42
N LYS A 69 2.35 14.75 -6.12
CA LYS A 69 2.85 15.99 -5.54
C LYS A 69 2.00 16.48 -4.36
N GLY A 70 2.60 16.55 -3.18
CA GLY A 70 1.96 17.00 -1.93
C GLY A 70 1.01 15.98 -1.29
N ILE A 71 0.99 14.74 -1.76
CA ILE A 71 0.09 13.68 -1.27
C ILE A 71 0.78 12.82 -0.21
N LEU A 72 2.06 12.49 -0.42
CA LEU A 72 2.77 11.59 0.47
C LEU A 72 3.09 12.24 1.83
N PRO A 73 2.83 11.57 2.95
CA PRO A 73 3.08 12.12 4.28
C PRO A 73 4.58 12.22 4.56
N LYS A 74 5.03 13.36 5.09
CA LYS A 74 6.43 13.64 5.47
C LYS A 74 6.45 14.04 6.94
N VAL A 75 6.24 13.06 7.79
CA VAL A 75 6.03 13.25 9.22
C VAL A 75 7.02 12.48 10.09
N TYR A 76 7.79 11.58 9.48
CA TYR A 76 8.63 10.62 10.21
C TYR A 76 9.83 11.26 10.90
N ALA A 77 10.37 12.36 10.36
CA ALA A 77 11.42 13.13 11.00
C ALA A 77 10.89 14.11 12.07
N LYS A 78 9.61 14.52 11.97
CA LYS A 78 9.03 15.58 12.81
C LYS A 78 8.33 15.05 14.06
N GLN A 79 7.85 13.81 14.02
CA GLN A 79 7.24 13.15 15.17
C GLN A 79 8.38 12.59 16.05
N ASN A 80 8.17 12.56 17.37
CA ASN A 80 9.09 11.90 18.32
C ASN A 80 9.01 10.37 18.15
N LEU A 81 9.19 9.90 16.92
CA LEU A 81 9.30 8.49 16.61
C LEU A 81 10.70 8.03 17.00
N ASP A 82 10.76 6.99 17.80
CA ASP A 82 12.03 6.34 18.11
C ASP A 82 12.60 5.72 16.82
N PRO A 83 13.81 6.14 16.39
CA PRO A 83 14.45 5.61 15.19
C PRO A 83 14.62 4.09 15.21
N THR A 84 14.83 3.51 16.38
CA THR A 84 14.99 2.06 16.54
C THR A 84 13.72 1.34 16.20
N SER A 85 12.58 1.80 16.76
CA SER A 85 11.26 1.21 16.49
C SER A 85 10.86 1.36 15.02
N LEU A 86 11.16 2.48 14.37
CA LEU A 86 10.93 2.68 12.94
C LEU A 86 11.79 1.74 12.09
N GLY A 87 13.06 1.58 12.44
CA GLY A 87 13.97 0.65 11.78
C GLY A 87 13.54 -0.81 11.93
N GLU A 88 13.12 -1.21 13.12
CA GLU A 88 12.57 -2.55 13.37
C GLU A 88 11.30 -2.81 12.54
N LEU A 89 10.43 -1.82 12.41
CA LEU A 89 9.23 -1.91 11.57
C LEU A 89 9.58 -2.09 10.09
N ILE A 90 10.55 -1.31 9.58
CA ILE A 90 11.03 -1.45 8.20
C ILE A 90 11.58 -2.86 7.95
N ASN A 91 12.40 -3.38 8.87
CA ASN A 91 12.94 -4.72 8.76
C ASN A 91 11.86 -5.80 8.87
N LEU A 92 10.87 -5.62 9.75
CA LEU A 92 9.75 -6.54 9.90
C LEU A 92 8.95 -6.65 8.59
N ILE A 93 8.60 -5.51 8.00
CA ILE A 93 7.89 -5.46 6.72
C ILE A 93 8.73 -6.06 5.60
N GLY A 94 10.03 -5.74 5.55
CA GLY A 94 10.95 -6.24 4.53
C GLY A 94 11.21 -7.75 4.58
N ASN A 95 10.92 -8.38 5.70
CA ASN A 95 11.05 -9.84 5.87
C ASN A 95 9.75 -10.60 5.57
N ILE A 96 8.66 -9.89 5.24
CA ILE A 96 7.42 -10.55 4.83
C ILE A 96 7.59 -11.07 3.42
N ASP A 97 7.45 -12.38 3.25
CA ASP A 97 7.43 -13.02 1.93
C ASP A 97 6.05 -12.78 1.29
N PHE A 98 6.01 -11.91 0.27
CA PHE A 98 4.78 -11.62 -0.47
C PHE A 98 4.44 -12.69 -1.51
N GLY A 99 5.30 -13.70 -1.70
CA GLY A 99 5.13 -14.77 -2.68
C GLY A 99 5.27 -14.33 -4.14
N ASP A 100 5.40 -15.30 -5.04
CA ASP A 100 5.73 -15.08 -6.46
C ASP A 100 4.53 -14.65 -7.33
N THR A 101 3.30 -14.68 -6.82
CA THR A 101 2.12 -14.33 -7.62
C THR A 101 1.54 -12.98 -7.22
N GLN A 102 1.23 -12.15 -8.21
CA GLN A 102 0.73 -10.78 -8.04
C GLN A 102 -0.54 -10.71 -7.16
N GLU A 103 -1.46 -11.66 -7.33
CA GLU A 103 -2.69 -11.76 -6.56
C GLU A 103 -2.41 -12.07 -5.08
N ARG A 104 -1.45 -12.97 -4.79
CA ARG A 104 -1.05 -13.30 -3.43
C ARG A 104 -0.35 -12.12 -2.74
N SER A 105 0.51 -11.39 -3.46
CA SER A 105 1.21 -10.23 -2.89
C SER A 105 0.25 -9.14 -2.47
N ALA A 106 -0.76 -8.81 -3.30
CA ALA A 106 -1.78 -7.83 -2.97
C ALA A 106 -2.66 -8.28 -1.79
N ASP A 107 -3.01 -9.56 -1.74
CA ASP A 107 -3.82 -10.12 -0.67
C ASP A 107 -3.05 -10.16 0.66
N VAL A 108 -1.77 -10.56 0.65
CA VAL A 108 -0.89 -10.53 1.83
C VAL A 108 -0.70 -9.10 2.35
N LEU A 109 -0.44 -8.13 1.46
CA LEU A 109 -0.31 -6.72 1.86
C LEU A 109 -1.61 -6.19 2.48
N GLY A 110 -2.76 -6.56 1.93
CA GLY A 110 -4.08 -6.25 2.49
C GLY A 110 -4.24 -6.82 3.90
N HIS A 111 -3.92 -8.09 4.11
CA HIS A 111 -3.99 -8.74 5.42
C HIS A 111 -3.03 -8.12 6.45
N VAL A 112 -1.80 -7.78 6.04
CA VAL A 112 -0.83 -7.09 6.92
C VAL A 112 -1.37 -5.73 7.33
N PHE A 113 -1.94 -4.97 6.38
CA PHE A 113 -2.55 -3.67 6.66
C PHE A 113 -3.74 -3.80 7.63
N GLU A 114 -4.64 -4.76 7.40
CA GLU A 114 -5.76 -5.05 8.29
C GLU A 114 -5.30 -5.43 9.71
N TYR A 115 -4.25 -6.26 9.81
CA TYR A 115 -3.68 -6.63 11.09
C TYR A 115 -3.17 -5.41 11.86
N PHE A 116 -2.42 -4.53 11.20
CA PHE A 116 -1.93 -3.30 11.85
C PHE A 116 -3.07 -2.37 12.26
N LEU A 117 -4.08 -2.17 11.43
CA LEU A 117 -5.26 -1.38 11.79
C LEU A 117 -5.96 -1.96 13.03
N GLY A 118 -6.08 -3.28 13.10
CA GLY A 118 -6.63 -3.97 14.27
C GLY A 118 -5.80 -3.73 15.53
N GLN A 119 -4.46 -3.80 15.43
CA GLN A 119 -3.56 -3.54 16.56
C GLN A 119 -3.60 -2.07 17.01
N PHE A 120 -3.65 -1.12 16.08
CA PHE A 120 -3.81 0.30 16.41
C PHE A 120 -5.16 0.58 17.09
N ALA A 121 -6.24 -0.01 16.61
CA ALA A 121 -7.55 0.11 17.25
C ALA A 121 -7.54 -0.41 18.70
N LEU A 122 -6.82 -1.49 18.97
CA LEU A 122 -6.64 -2.02 20.31
C LEU A 122 -5.76 -1.12 21.19
N ALA A 123 -4.68 -0.57 20.63
CA ALA A 123 -3.73 0.28 21.37
C ALA A 123 -4.32 1.65 21.74
N GLU A 124 -5.14 2.23 20.86
CA GLU A 124 -5.82 3.51 21.10
C GLU A 124 -7.06 3.39 21.98
N GLY A 125 -7.43 2.18 22.36
CA GLY A 125 -8.63 1.88 23.16
C GLY A 125 -9.92 2.07 22.35
N GLN A 126 -11.07 2.13 23.04
CA GLN A 126 -12.40 2.15 22.39
C GLN A 126 -12.62 3.29 21.38
N LYS A 127 -11.75 4.28 21.32
CA LYS A 127 -11.87 5.40 20.39
C LYS A 127 -11.30 5.08 18.99
N GLY A 128 -10.34 4.19 18.88
CA GLY A 128 -9.74 3.80 17.59
C GLY A 128 -10.59 2.79 16.80
N GLY A 129 -11.33 1.94 17.47
CA GLY A 129 -12.20 0.92 16.84
C GLY A 129 -13.43 1.48 16.08
N GLN A 130 -13.68 2.78 16.14
CA GLN A 130 -14.84 3.39 15.47
C GLN A 130 -14.70 3.48 13.94
N PHE A 131 -13.51 3.26 13.39
CA PHE A 131 -13.23 3.51 11.97
C PHE A 131 -13.00 2.27 11.12
N TYR A 132 -12.92 1.10 11.74
CA TYR A 132 -12.62 -0.13 11.01
C TYR A 132 -13.61 -1.24 11.34
N THR A 133 -14.38 -1.65 10.33
CA THR A 133 -15.23 -2.83 10.41
C THR A 133 -14.45 -4.03 9.87
N PRO A 134 -14.28 -5.13 10.64
CA PRO A 134 -13.56 -6.31 10.18
C PRO A 134 -14.10 -6.82 8.85
N ARG A 135 -13.20 -7.23 7.96
CA ARG A 135 -13.53 -7.70 6.60
C ARG A 135 -14.61 -8.80 6.62
N SER A 136 -14.48 -9.77 7.52
CA SER A 136 -15.46 -10.86 7.65
C SER A 136 -16.90 -10.39 7.95
N VAL A 137 -17.03 -9.28 8.71
CA VAL A 137 -18.34 -8.68 9.00
C VAL A 137 -18.87 -7.97 7.75
N VAL A 138 -18.01 -7.21 7.05
CA VAL A 138 -18.37 -6.52 5.82
C VAL A 138 -18.78 -7.50 4.73
N GLU A 139 -18.01 -8.57 4.53
CA GLU A 139 -18.34 -9.65 3.58
C GLU A 139 -19.71 -10.28 3.90
N LEU A 140 -19.96 -10.60 5.17
CA LEU A 140 -21.26 -11.14 5.58
C LEU A 140 -22.40 -10.18 5.27
N LEU A 141 -22.24 -8.90 5.57
CA LEU A 141 -23.27 -7.89 5.30
C LEU A 141 -23.53 -7.74 3.79
N VAL A 142 -22.50 -7.73 2.97
CA VAL A 142 -22.63 -7.65 1.50
C VAL A 142 -23.30 -8.90 0.94
N GLU A 143 -22.94 -10.09 1.43
CA GLU A 143 -23.61 -11.34 1.05
C GLU A 143 -25.11 -11.35 1.42
N MET A 144 -25.48 -10.76 2.55
CA MET A 144 -26.87 -10.63 2.96
C MET A 144 -27.65 -9.60 2.15
N LEU A 145 -27.00 -8.53 1.70
CA LEU A 145 -27.61 -7.44 0.93
C LEU A 145 -27.75 -7.77 -0.57
N GLU A 146 -26.91 -8.65 -1.09
CA GLU A 146 -26.86 -9.06 -2.49
C GLU A 146 -26.96 -7.87 -3.48
N PRO A 147 -25.97 -6.93 -3.48
CA PRO A 147 -26.05 -5.67 -4.23
C PRO A 147 -25.74 -5.89 -5.71
N TYR A 148 -26.62 -6.56 -6.45
CA TYR A 148 -26.41 -6.88 -7.87
C TYR A 148 -26.51 -5.67 -8.81
N LYS A 149 -27.20 -4.61 -8.41
CA LYS A 149 -27.38 -3.39 -9.22
C LYS A 149 -27.94 -2.24 -8.38
N GLY A 150 -27.72 -1.01 -8.85
CA GLY A 150 -28.24 0.18 -8.20
C GLY A 150 -27.14 1.02 -7.60
N ARG A 151 -27.49 1.96 -6.73
CA ARG A 151 -26.54 2.82 -6.01
C ARG A 151 -26.33 2.30 -4.60
N VAL A 152 -25.09 2.12 -4.20
CA VAL A 152 -24.72 1.82 -2.83
C VAL A 152 -24.56 3.12 -2.06
N PHE A 153 -25.20 3.24 -0.91
CA PHE A 153 -25.12 4.38 -0.01
C PHE A 153 -24.80 3.90 1.40
N ASP A 154 -23.70 4.39 1.94
CA ASP A 154 -23.28 4.14 3.32
C ASP A 154 -23.01 5.48 4.01
N PRO A 155 -23.91 5.92 4.94
CA PRO A 155 -23.75 7.19 5.62
C PRO A 155 -22.60 7.21 6.65
N CYS A 156 -22.03 6.03 6.97
CA CYS A 156 -20.96 5.86 7.96
C CYS A 156 -19.80 5.06 7.36
N CYS A 157 -19.48 5.29 6.08
CA CYS A 157 -18.63 4.44 5.26
C CYS A 157 -17.21 4.17 5.83
N GLY A 158 -16.73 4.99 6.76
CA GLY A 158 -15.38 4.83 7.31
C GLY A 158 -14.31 4.76 6.21
N SER A 159 -13.57 3.67 6.15
CA SER A 159 -12.56 3.37 5.12
C SER A 159 -13.15 2.91 3.78
N GLY A 160 -14.46 2.85 3.65
CA GLY A 160 -15.12 2.41 2.40
C GLY A 160 -15.25 0.90 2.21
N GLY A 161 -15.07 0.11 3.27
CA GLY A 161 -15.08 -1.35 3.17
C GLY A 161 -16.34 -1.94 2.51
N MET A 162 -17.52 -1.38 2.80
CA MET A 162 -18.78 -1.81 2.17
C MET A 162 -18.79 -1.58 0.65
N PHE A 163 -18.23 -0.47 0.18
CA PHE A 163 -18.15 -0.19 -1.26
C PHE A 163 -17.22 -1.16 -1.98
N VAL A 164 -16.03 -1.37 -1.44
CA VAL A 164 -15.03 -2.30 -2.01
C VAL A 164 -15.58 -3.73 -2.08
N GLN A 165 -16.20 -4.21 -1.02
CA GLN A 165 -16.77 -5.57 -1.01
C GLN A 165 -18.02 -5.69 -1.89
N SER A 166 -18.82 -4.63 -2.02
CA SER A 166 -19.97 -4.63 -2.96
C SER A 166 -19.49 -4.72 -4.41
N GLU A 167 -18.44 -3.99 -4.78
CA GLU A 167 -17.82 -4.07 -6.10
C GLU A 167 -17.29 -5.48 -6.37
N LYS A 168 -16.54 -6.04 -5.41
CA LYS A 168 -16.02 -7.41 -5.50
C LYS A 168 -17.13 -8.44 -5.68
N PHE A 169 -18.21 -8.33 -4.89
CA PHE A 169 -19.39 -9.21 -4.98
C PHE A 169 -20.00 -9.22 -6.38
N VAL A 170 -20.18 -8.05 -6.99
CA VAL A 170 -20.76 -7.95 -8.34
C VAL A 170 -19.79 -8.50 -9.38
N THR A 171 -18.50 -8.16 -9.28
CA THR A 171 -17.45 -8.62 -10.21
C THR A 171 -17.35 -10.15 -10.23
N GLU A 172 -17.39 -10.79 -9.06
CA GLU A 172 -17.30 -12.24 -8.94
C GLU A 172 -18.54 -12.98 -9.45
N ARG A 173 -19.72 -12.36 -9.38
CA ARG A 173 -20.99 -13.03 -9.71
C ARG A 173 -21.61 -12.63 -11.05
N GLN A 174 -21.36 -11.45 -11.54
CA GLN A 174 -21.97 -10.93 -12.78
C GLN A 174 -20.97 -10.55 -13.87
N GLY A 175 -19.66 -10.68 -13.59
CA GLY A 175 -18.64 -10.08 -14.41
C GLY A 175 -18.53 -8.57 -14.15
N ARG A 176 -17.85 -7.86 -15.03
CA ARG A 176 -17.47 -6.45 -14.86
C ARG A 176 -18.68 -5.53 -14.65
N ILE A 177 -18.58 -4.63 -13.70
CA ILE A 177 -19.49 -3.49 -13.57
C ILE A 177 -19.11 -2.49 -14.67
N ASP A 178 -20.07 -2.12 -15.52
CA ASP A 178 -19.93 -1.02 -16.48
C ASP A 178 -20.17 0.34 -15.81
#